data_649d337ac003e30ba7436049c03a1be8
#
_entry.id   649d337ac003e30ba7436049c03a1be8
#
_cell.length_a   1.000
_cell.length_b   1.000
_cell.length_c   1.000
_cell.angle_alpha   90.00
_cell.angle_beta   90.00
_cell.angle_gamma   90.00
#
_symmetry.space_group_name_H-M   'P 1'
#
loop_
_entity.id
_entity.type
_entity.pdbx_description
1 polymer ?
#
loop_
_entity_poly.entity_id
_entity_poly.type
_entity_poly.pdbx_seq_one_letter_code
_entity_poly.pdbx_strand_id
1 'polypeptide(L)'
;RGLGDVYKRQPYASYVGIDDFASTELALNYFLSIGRKKISIINGPIEFNYARIRLAAYKSIMASANIDYPSNWIIQLPELNHDLAFTSIVQVLSSPNPPDCFFAISDNLAAAAIKAVQYCNLKVPSDVLVIGFDNTNISQLSTPSITTIKQPCSQLGYLASELLIEKINNPDTEIKQVQLPTELIIRES
;
A
#
# COMPACT_ATOMS: atom_id res chain seq x y z
N ARG A 1 -6.60 5.18 -17.87
CA ARG A 1 -6.35 3.95 -17.11
C ARG A 1 -5.26 3.19 -17.83
N GLY A 2 -4.05 3.18 -17.28
CA GLY A 2 -2.95 2.42 -17.84
C GLY A 2 -3.17 0.93 -17.67
N LEU A 3 -3.02 0.17 -18.76
CA LEU A 3 -3.11 -1.30 -18.78
C LEU A 3 -1.90 -1.95 -18.04
N GLY A 4 -0.93 -1.16 -17.57
CA GLY A 4 0.32 -1.66 -17.00
C GLY A 4 0.17 -2.56 -15.77
N ASP A 5 -0.81 -2.31 -14.91
CA ASP A 5 -1.00 -3.11 -13.70
C ASP A 5 -1.69 -4.46 -13.95
N VAL A 6 -2.45 -4.59 -15.05
CA VAL A 6 -3.14 -5.83 -15.40
C VAL A 6 -2.18 -6.87 -16.01
N TYR A 7 -1.11 -6.40 -16.66
CA TYR A 7 -0.17 -7.23 -17.43
C TYR A 7 1.19 -7.43 -16.77
N LYS A 8 1.35 -7.00 -15.51
CA LYS A 8 2.58 -7.27 -14.75
C LYS A 8 2.86 -8.77 -14.69
N ARG A 9 4.06 -9.17 -15.13
CA ARG A 9 4.56 -10.55 -15.16
C ARG A 9 4.03 -11.44 -16.28
N GLN A 10 3.71 -10.87 -17.45
CA GLN A 10 3.56 -11.72 -18.62
C GLN A 10 4.93 -12.24 -19.07
N PRO A 11 5.04 -13.55 -19.38
CA PRO A 11 6.30 -14.16 -19.81
C PRO A 11 6.79 -13.65 -21.19
N TYR A 12 5.99 -12.80 -21.83
CA TYR A 12 6.22 -12.33 -23.20
C TYR A 12 6.57 -10.85 -23.31
N ALA A 13 6.71 -10.13 -22.19
CA ALA A 13 7.06 -8.71 -22.19
C ALA A 13 8.07 -8.35 -21.12
N SER A 14 8.99 -7.45 -21.47
CA SER A 14 9.84 -6.80 -20.48
C SER A 14 9.01 -5.91 -19.58
N TYR A 15 9.35 -5.87 -18.28
CA TYR A 15 8.71 -4.96 -17.34
C TYR A 15 9.69 -4.42 -16.31
N VAL A 16 9.36 -3.25 -15.78
CA VAL A 16 10.00 -2.68 -14.60
C VAL A 16 8.93 -2.49 -13.53
N GLY A 17 9.21 -2.89 -12.31
CA GLY A 17 8.24 -2.80 -11.21
C GLY A 17 8.91 -2.84 -9.84
N ILE A 18 8.08 -2.93 -8.81
CA ILE A 18 8.49 -3.16 -7.42
C ILE A 18 8.02 -4.54 -6.97
N ASP A 19 8.54 -5.00 -5.84
CA ASP A 19 7.99 -6.13 -5.13
C ASP A 19 6.91 -5.63 -4.14
N ASP A 20 5.63 -5.75 -4.55
CA ASP A 20 4.48 -5.34 -3.73
C ASP A 20 4.36 -6.17 -2.45
N PHE A 21 4.78 -7.45 -2.48
CA PHE A 21 4.76 -8.31 -1.30
C PHE A 21 5.79 -7.85 -0.27
N ALA A 22 7.05 -7.75 -0.67
CA ALA A 22 8.13 -7.29 0.20
C ALA A 22 7.90 -5.85 0.70
N SER A 23 7.33 -4.97 -0.15
CA SER A 23 6.96 -3.61 0.24
C SER A 23 5.89 -3.57 1.34
N THR A 24 4.91 -4.47 1.26
CA THR A 24 3.89 -4.62 2.31
C THR A 24 4.50 -5.18 3.58
N GLU A 25 5.42 -6.14 3.48
CA GLU A 25 6.16 -6.67 4.63
C GLU A 25 6.91 -5.57 5.38
N LEU A 26 7.56 -4.63 4.69
CA LEU A 26 8.23 -3.49 5.34
C LEU A 26 7.27 -2.70 6.23
N ALA A 27 6.07 -2.38 5.75
CA ALA A 27 5.08 -1.62 6.49
C ALA A 27 4.54 -2.39 7.71
N LEU A 28 4.15 -3.66 7.52
CA LEU A 28 3.57 -4.44 8.60
C LEU A 28 4.61 -4.83 9.66
N ASN A 29 5.83 -5.17 9.25
CA ASN A 29 6.92 -5.47 10.17
C ASN A 29 7.31 -4.24 11.00
N TYR A 30 7.18 -3.04 10.46
CA TYR A 30 7.35 -1.82 11.25
C TYR A 30 6.31 -1.74 12.38
N PHE A 31 5.01 -1.93 12.10
CA PHE A 31 3.98 -1.98 13.15
C PHE A 31 4.30 -3.04 14.22
N LEU A 32 4.67 -4.25 13.78
CA LEU A 32 4.99 -5.35 14.70
C LEU A 32 6.23 -5.05 15.54
N SER A 33 7.25 -4.40 14.98
CA SER A 33 8.50 -4.04 15.67
C SER A 33 8.30 -3.07 16.83
N ILE A 34 7.28 -2.21 16.72
CA ILE A 34 6.90 -1.26 17.78
C ILE A 34 5.78 -1.79 18.69
N GLY A 35 5.50 -3.11 18.60
CA GLY A 35 4.57 -3.81 19.49
C GLY A 35 3.09 -3.72 19.11
N ARG A 36 2.75 -3.12 17.97
CA ARG A 36 1.37 -3.03 17.48
C ARG A 36 0.94 -4.34 16.81
N LYS A 37 -0.25 -4.83 17.15
CA LYS A 37 -0.78 -6.11 16.64
C LYS A 37 -2.18 -6.02 16.05
N LYS A 38 -2.89 -4.92 16.29
CA LYS A 38 -4.26 -4.71 15.78
C LYS A 38 -4.21 -3.97 14.45
N ILE A 39 -3.73 -4.63 13.40
CA ILE A 39 -3.45 -4.03 12.11
C ILE A 39 -4.60 -4.31 11.15
N SER A 40 -5.18 -3.26 10.56
CA SER A 40 -6.15 -3.31 9.46
C SER A 40 -5.49 -2.95 8.14
N ILE A 41 -5.96 -3.54 7.05
CA ILE A 41 -5.58 -3.13 5.69
C ILE A 41 -6.75 -2.41 5.00
N ILE A 42 -6.46 -1.26 4.37
CA ILE A 42 -7.37 -0.56 3.48
C ILE A 42 -6.94 -0.86 2.06
N ASN A 43 -7.68 -1.76 1.41
CA ASN A 43 -7.36 -2.31 0.10
C ASN A 43 -8.30 -1.77 -0.98
N GLY A 44 -7.82 -1.71 -2.22
CA GLY A 44 -8.59 -1.36 -3.41
C GLY A 44 -9.10 -2.57 -4.19
N PRO A 45 -9.65 -2.36 -5.39
CA PRO A 45 -10.20 -3.42 -6.22
C PRO A 45 -9.20 -4.56 -6.45
N ILE A 46 -9.64 -5.80 -6.20
CA ILE A 46 -8.80 -7.00 -6.34
C ILE A 46 -8.49 -7.35 -7.80
N GLU A 47 -9.14 -6.70 -8.76
CA GLU A 47 -8.81 -6.77 -10.18
C GLU A 47 -7.38 -6.25 -10.43
N PHE A 48 -6.91 -5.33 -9.60
CA PHE A 48 -5.54 -4.84 -9.67
C PHE A 48 -4.57 -5.83 -9.02
N ASN A 49 -3.52 -6.16 -9.76
CA ASN A 49 -2.53 -7.15 -9.32
C ASN A 49 -1.83 -6.73 -8.01
N TYR A 50 -1.46 -5.45 -7.89
CA TYR A 50 -0.84 -4.93 -6.66
C TYR A 50 -1.76 -5.09 -5.44
N ALA A 51 -3.07 -4.86 -5.58
CA ALA A 51 -4.03 -4.99 -4.48
C ALA A 51 -4.14 -6.45 -4.00
N ARG A 52 -4.13 -7.43 -4.94
CA ARG A 52 -4.08 -8.85 -4.58
C ARG A 52 -2.81 -9.24 -3.85
N ILE A 53 -1.65 -8.77 -4.34
CA ILE A 53 -0.35 -9.11 -3.77
C ILE A 53 -0.21 -8.50 -2.37
N ARG A 54 -0.58 -7.23 -2.19
CA ARG A 54 -0.52 -6.56 -0.88
C ARG A 54 -1.46 -7.20 0.12
N LEU A 55 -2.67 -7.60 -0.30
CA LEU A 55 -3.59 -8.35 0.57
C LEU A 55 -3.03 -9.73 0.93
N ALA A 56 -2.38 -10.43 -0.01
CA ALA A 56 -1.75 -11.72 0.26
C ALA A 56 -0.60 -11.57 1.26
N ALA A 57 0.24 -10.54 1.12
CA ALA A 57 1.30 -10.22 2.06
C ALA A 57 0.76 -9.92 3.46
N TYR A 58 -0.29 -9.08 3.56
CA TYR A 58 -0.96 -8.82 4.85
C TYR A 58 -1.39 -10.11 5.54
N LYS A 59 -2.12 -10.98 4.82
CA LYS A 59 -2.58 -12.26 5.37
C LYS A 59 -1.43 -13.16 5.81
N SER A 60 -0.37 -13.23 5.00
CA SER A 60 0.82 -14.04 5.29
C SER A 60 1.52 -13.58 6.56
N ILE A 61 1.71 -12.27 6.74
CA ILE A 61 2.40 -11.70 7.89
C ILE A 61 1.58 -11.87 9.17
N MET A 62 0.27 -11.59 9.12
CA MET A 62 -0.61 -11.80 10.28
C MET A 62 -0.59 -13.26 10.72
N ALA A 63 -0.63 -14.21 9.78
CA ALA A 63 -0.53 -15.63 10.07
C ALA A 63 0.84 -16.01 10.66
N SER A 64 1.94 -15.51 10.08
CA SER A 64 3.30 -15.79 10.57
C SER A 64 3.56 -15.22 11.98
N ALA A 65 2.90 -14.11 12.31
CA ALA A 65 2.94 -13.51 13.64
C ALA A 65 1.98 -14.16 14.64
N ASN A 66 1.20 -15.17 14.22
CA ASN A 66 0.13 -15.80 15.00
C ASN A 66 -0.89 -14.78 15.54
N ILE A 67 -1.29 -13.83 14.69
CA ILE A 67 -2.27 -12.80 15.03
C ILE A 67 -3.60 -13.12 14.34
N ASP A 68 -4.60 -13.41 15.13
CA ASP A 68 -5.99 -13.50 14.66
C ASP A 68 -6.60 -12.11 14.54
N TYR A 69 -7.40 -11.91 13.50
CA TYR A 69 -8.06 -10.64 13.24
C TYR A 69 -9.48 -10.85 12.71
N PRO A 70 -10.44 -9.99 13.06
CA PRO A 70 -11.80 -10.06 12.53
C PRO A 70 -11.82 -9.67 11.05
N SER A 71 -12.76 -10.25 10.30
CA SER A 71 -12.84 -10.04 8.84
C SER A 71 -13.02 -8.58 8.43
N ASN A 72 -13.64 -7.76 9.27
CA ASN A 72 -13.83 -6.32 9.02
C ASN A 72 -12.54 -5.49 9.09
N TRP A 73 -11.39 -6.06 9.54
CA TRP A 73 -10.10 -5.38 9.43
C TRP A 73 -9.52 -5.43 8.01
N ILE A 74 -10.09 -6.22 7.13
CA ILE A 74 -9.83 -6.16 5.69
C ILE A 74 -10.87 -5.26 5.06
N ILE A 75 -10.56 -3.97 4.93
CA ILE A 75 -11.43 -2.98 4.28
C ILE A 75 -11.20 -3.09 2.76
N GLN A 76 -12.09 -3.83 2.10
CA GLN A 76 -12.02 -4.06 0.65
C GLN A 76 -12.89 -3.04 -0.07
N LEU A 77 -12.26 -2.06 -0.74
CA LEU A 77 -12.96 -1.02 -1.47
C LEU A 77 -13.23 -1.44 -2.93
N PRO A 78 -14.40 -1.12 -3.48
CA PRO A 78 -14.71 -1.40 -4.89
C PRO A 78 -13.98 -0.44 -5.85
N GLU A 79 -13.50 0.69 -5.35
CA GLU A 79 -12.71 1.69 -6.07
C GLU A 79 -11.79 2.46 -5.11
N LEU A 80 -10.75 3.10 -5.64
CA LEU A 80 -9.83 3.95 -4.84
C LEU A 80 -10.50 5.31 -4.57
N ASN A 81 -11.45 5.32 -3.66
CA ASN A 81 -12.27 6.48 -3.33
C ASN A 81 -12.07 6.87 -1.86
N HIS A 82 -11.75 8.15 -1.63
CA HIS A 82 -11.50 8.71 -0.31
C HIS A 82 -12.72 8.62 0.62
N ASP A 83 -13.92 8.93 0.13
CA ASP A 83 -15.12 8.99 0.97
C ASP A 83 -15.62 7.59 1.35
N LEU A 84 -15.49 6.62 0.44
CA LEU A 84 -15.76 5.22 0.75
C LEU A 84 -14.77 4.69 1.80
N ALA A 85 -13.49 5.01 1.66
CA ALA A 85 -12.48 4.66 2.66
C ALA A 85 -12.82 5.28 4.02
N PHE A 86 -13.06 6.59 4.07
CA PHE A 86 -13.42 7.30 5.28
C PHE A 86 -14.61 6.64 6.00
N THR A 87 -15.71 6.40 5.29
CA THR A 87 -16.92 5.79 5.86
C THR A 87 -16.65 4.38 6.40
N SER A 88 -15.94 3.57 5.63
CA SER A 88 -15.59 2.19 6.03
C SER A 88 -14.69 2.18 7.27
N ILE A 89 -13.72 3.09 7.36
CA ILE A 89 -12.82 3.19 8.50
C ILE A 89 -13.56 3.64 9.76
N VAL A 90 -14.45 4.62 9.66
CA VAL A 90 -15.31 5.04 10.79
C VAL A 90 -16.13 3.87 11.30
N GLN A 91 -16.70 3.07 10.40
CA GLN A 91 -17.46 1.88 10.79
C GLN A 91 -16.58 0.84 11.52
N VAL A 92 -15.37 0.60 11.05
CA VAL A 92 -14.42 -0.35 11.68
C VAL A 92 -13.93 0.17 13.02
N LEU A 93 -13.64 1.47 13.15
CA LEU A 93 -13.25 2.10 14.42
C LEU A 93 -14.37 2.07 15.47
N SER A 94 -15.63 2.07 15.03
CA SER A 94 -16.81 1.98 15.91
C SER A 94 -17.16 0.54 16.30
N SER A 95 -16.42 -0.46 15.84
CA SER A 95 -16.66 -1.87 16.16
C SER A 95 -16.18 -2.22 17.59
N PRO A 96 -16.66 -3.33 18.20
CA PRO A 96 -16.27 -3.72 19.55
C PRO A 96 -14.75 -4.01 19.72
N ASN A 97 -14.07 -4.38 18.66
CA ASN A 97 -12.62 -4.61 18.65
C ASN A 97 -11.98 -3.84 17.49
N PRO A 98 -11.78 -2.51 17.64
CA PRO A 98 -11.19 -1.70 16.61
C PRO A 98 -9.69 -1.99 16.45
N PRO A 99 -9.13 -1.83 15.22
CA PRO A 99 -7.70 -1.84 15.00
C PRO A 99 -7.06 -0.56 15.59
N ASP A 100 -5.77 -0.64 15.87
CA ASP A 100 -4.95 0.50 16.28
C ASP A 100 -3.88 0.87 15.24
N CYS A 101 -3.89 0.17 14.10
CA CYS A 101 -3.04 0.46 12.96
C CYS A 101 -3.79 0.28 11.64
N PHE A 102 -3.54 1.18 10.69
CA PHE A 102 -4.03 1.07 9.33
C PHE A 102 -2.87 1.07 8.33
N PHE A 103 -2.76 0.02 7.54
CA PHE A 103 -1.96 -0.01 6.32
C PHE A 103 -2.87 0.29 5.14
N ALA A 104 -2.69 1.43 4.50
CA ALA A 104 -3.42 1.85 3.32
C ALA A 104 -2.57 1.62 2.05
N ILE A 105 -3.17 1.05 1.02
CA ILE A 105 -2.45 0.75 -0.23
C ILE A 105 -2.16 1.99 -1.10
N SER A 106 -2.51 3.18 -0.64
CA SER A 106 -2.09 4.47 -1.23
C SER A 106 -2.13 5.57 -0.18
N ASP A 107 -1.40 6.66 -0.42
CA ASP A 107 -1.38 7.83 0.47
C ASP A 107 -2.75 8.54 0.53
N ASN A 108 -3.54 8.51 -0.55
CA ASN A 108 -4.90 9.07 -0.54
C ASN A 108 -5.82 8.33 0.43
N LEU A 109 -5.71 7.00 0.48
CA LEU A 109 -6.48 6.18 1.44
C LEU A 109 -5.95 6.34 2.86
N ALA A 110 -4.64 6.55 3.03
CA ALA A 110 -4.03 6.89 4.32
C ALA A 110 -4.52 8.24 4.84
N ALA A 111 -4.64 9.24 3.98
CA ALA A 111 -5.21 10.54 4.35
C ALA A 111 -6.68 10.41 4.79
N ALA A 112 -7.47 9.56 4.10
CA ALA A 112 -8.83 9.23 4.53
C ALA A 112 -8.85 8.56 5.92
N ALA A 113 -7.88 7.68 6.19
CA ALA A 113 -7.75 7.03 7.49
C ALA A 113 -7.44 8.04 8.60
N ILE A 114 -6.50 8.95 8.41
CA ILE A 114 -6.19 10.02 9.37
C ILE A 114 -7.44 10.85 9.67
N LYS A 115 -8.18 11.25 8.62
CA LYS A 115 -9.41 12.03 8.78
C LYS A 115 -10.50 11.25 9.54
N ALA A 116 -10.65 9.94 9.28
CA ALA A 116 -11.59 9.09 9.97
C ALA A 116 -11.24 8.91 11.45
N VAL A 117 -9.96 8.72 11.77
CA VAL A 117 -9.45 8.63 13.14
C VAL A 117 -9.76 9.92 13.91
N GLN A 118 -9.46 11.08 13.31
CA GLN A 118 -9.76 12.39 13.91
C GLN A 118 -11.27 12.61 14.11
N TYR A 119 -12.09 12.19 13.14
CA TYR A 119 -13.55 12.25 13.26
C TYR A 119 -14.08 11.40 14.43
N CYS A 120 -13.44 10.27 14.72
CA CYS A 120 -13.76 9.44 15.88
C CYS A 120 -13.16 9.98 17.21
N ASN A 121 -12.63 11.20 17.24
CA ASN A 121 -11.95 11.81 18.39
C ASN A 121 -10.72 11.03 18.88
N LEU A 122 -10.08 10.27 17.99
CA LEU A 122 -8.82 9.59 18.23
C LEU A 122 -7.66 10.39 17.63
N LYS A 123 -6.45 10.13 18.12
CA LYS A 123 -5.23 10.83 17.70
C LYS A 123 -4.30 9.92 16.91
N VAL A 124 -3.73 10.47 15.85
CA VAL A 124 -2.61 9.88 15.11
C VAL A 124 -1.34 10.65 15.53
N PRO A 125 -0.28 9.97 15.94
CA PRO A 125 -0.06 8.50 15.99
C PRO A 125 -0.39 7.85 17.34
N SER A 126 -0.77 8.60 18.40
CA SER A 126 -0.82 8.09 19.77
C SER A 126 -1.83 6.94 19.96
N ASP A 127 -3.04 7.09 19.43
CA ASP A 127 -4.09 6.09 19.55
C ASP A 127 -4.07 5.12 18.37
N VAL A 128 -3.89 5.66 17.16
CA VAL A 128 -3.92 4.91 15.89
C VAL A 128 -2.74 5.31 15.02
N LEU A 129 -2.02 4.33 14.50
CA LEU A 129 -0.95 4.53 13.53
C LEU A 129 -1.47 4.34 12.09
N VAL A 130 -0.93 5.11 11.15
CA VAL A 130 -1.31 5.02 9.73
C VAL A 130 -0.05 4.97 8.86
N ILE A 131 0.02 3.96 8.00
CA ILE A 131 1.04 3.87 6.94
C ILE A 131 0.35 3.89 5.58
N GLY A 132 0.83 4.77 4.70
CA GLY A 132 0.40 4.87 3.31
C GLY A 132 1.33 4.14 2.34
N PHE A 133 1.14 4.41 1.06
CA PHE A 133 1.93 3.88 -0.04
C PHE A 133 2.03 4.92 -1.15
N ASP A 134 3.16 4.99 -1.85
CA ASP A 134 3.55 5.80 -3.02
C ASP A 134 4.48 6.97 -2.70
N ASN A 135 4.46 7.55 -1.50
CA ASN A 135 5.16 8.77 -1.12
C ASN A 135 4.81 9.96 -2.03
N THR A 136 3.53 10.15 -2.27
CA THR A 136 3.00 11.29 -3.02
C THR A 136 3.04 12.58 -2.21
N ASN A 137 2.76 13.73 -2.85
CA ASN A 137 2.75 15.02 -2.17
C ASN A 137 1.79 15.07 -0.96
N ILE A 138 0.66 14.34 -1.03
CA ILE A 138 -0.29 14.30 0.08
C ILE A 138 0.33 13.73 1.34
N SER A 139 1.28 12.81 1.24
CA SER A 139 1.95 12.24 2.41
C SER A 139 2.76 13.27 3.21
N GLN A 140 3.24 14.31 2.55
CA GLN A 140 4.00 15.39 3.18
C GLN A 140 3.10 16.55 3.63
N LEU A 141 2.00 16.80 2.92
CA LEU A 141 1.11 17.94 3.16
C LEU A 141 0.01 17.63 4.19
N SER A 142 -0.22 16.35 4.50
CA SER A 142 -1.17 15.93 5.54
C SER A 142 -0.71 16.36 6.93
N THR A 143 -1.67 16.51 7.85
CA THR A 143 -1.41 16.75 9.27
C THR A 143 -2.15 15.70 10.11
N PRO A 144 -1.42 14.80 10.79
CA PRO A 144 0.03 14.59 10.72
C PRO A 144 0.52 14.14 9.34
N SER A 145 1.82 14.34 9.06
CA SER A 145 2.45 13.84 7.83
C SER A 145 2.51 12.32 7.82
N ILE A 146 2.29 11.71 6.62
CA ILE A 146 2.03 10.27 6.49
C ILE A 146 3.35 9.49 6.36
N THR A 147 3.56 8.54 7.26
CA THR A 147 4.52 7.45 7.11
C THR A 147 4.10 6.61 5.90
N THR A 148 5.00 6.33 4.95
CA THR A 148 4.60 5.74 3.67
C THR A 148 5.69 4.89 3.05
N ILE A 149 5.31 3.94 2.22
CA ILE A 149 6.23 3.20 1.34
C ILE A 149 6.51 4.05 0.11
N LYS A 150 7.78 4.42 -0.07
CA LYS A 150 8.24 5.18 -1.23
C LYS A 150 8.55 4.26 -2.40
N GLN A 151 7.91 4.50 -3.53
CA GLN A 151 8.27 3.90 -4.80
C GLN A 151 9.30 4.76 -5.53
N PRO A 152 10.29 4.18 -6.23
CA PRO A 152 11.26 4.92 -7.03
C PRO A 152 10.67 5.28 -8.40
N CYS A 153 9.56 6.06 -8.43
CA CYS A 153 8.74 6.31 -9.63
C CYS A 153 9.56 6.87 -10.81
N SER A 154 10.48 7.81 -10.56
CA SER A 154 11.33 8.37 -11.62
C SER A 154 12.24 7.30 -12.23
N GLN A 155 12.81 6.43 -11.41
CA GLN A 155 13.68 5.37 -11.87
C GLN A 155 12.89 4.27 -12.59
N LEU A 156 11.67 3.95 -12.11
CA LEU A 156 10.75 3.05 -12.81
C LEU A 156 10.43 3.54 -14.22
N GLY A 157 10.08 4.84 -14.35
CA GLY A 157 9.78 5.46 -15.64
C GLY A 157 10.99 5.49 -16.58
N TYR A 158 12.16 5.84 -16.05
CA TYR A 158 13.40 5.89 -16.82
C TYR A 158 13.75 4.51 -17.40
N LEU A 159 13.85 3.48 -16.55
CA LEU A 159 14.19 2.11 -16.96
C LEU A 159 13.14 1.50 -17.90
N ALA A 160 11.86 1.77 -17.67
CA ALA A 160 10.81 1.30 -18.57
C ALA A 160 10.94 1.92 -19.97
N SER A 161 11.31 3.21 -20.04
CA SER A 161 11.57 3.90 -21.31
C SER A 161 12.81 3.34 -22.02
N GLU A 162 13.89 3.06 -21.30
CA GLU A 162 15.09 2.41 -21.86
C GLU A 162 14.76 1.04 -22.45
N LEU A 163 14.04 0.18 -21.72
CA LEU A 163 13.64 -1.14 -22.20
C LEU A 163 12.75 -1.05 -23.44
N LEU A 164 11.86 -0.06 -23.50
CA LEU A 164 11.01 0.16 -24.65
C LEU A 164 11.80 0.59 -25.89
N ILE A 165 12.71 1.56 -25.74
CA ILE A 165 13.59 2.05 -26.82
C ILE A 165 14.49 0.91 -27.32
N GLU A 166 15.08 0.14 -26.42
CA GLU A 166 15.88 -1.02 -26.77
C GLU A 166 15.08 -2.02 -27.62
N LYS A 167 13.84 -2.31 -27.21
CA LYS A 167 12.95 -3.25 -27.93
C LYS A 167 12.50 -2.73 -29.29
N ILE A 168 12.30 -1.41 -29.44
CA ILE A 168 11.98 -0.77 -30.74
C ILE A 168 13.16 -0.89 -31.69
N ASN A 169 14.37 -0.58 -31.22
CA ASN A 169 15.58 -0.59 -32.04
C ASN A 169 16.07 -2.01 -32.36
N ASN A 170 15.79 -2.96 -31.47
CA ASN A 170 16.21 -4.35 -31.62
C ASN A 170 15.06 -5.30 -31.16
N PRO A 171 14.13 -5.64 -32.07
CA PRO A 171 12.96 -6.47 -31.75
C PRO A 171 13.26 -7.84 -31.15
N ASP A 172 14.44 -8.39 -31.41
CA ASP A 172 14.88 -9.70 -30.92
C ASP A 172 15.52 -9.67 -29.54
N THR A 173 15.61 -8.48 -28.92
CA THR A 173 16.15 -8.33 -27.55
C THR A 173 15.41 -9.24 -26.56
N GLU A 174 16.16 -9.88 -25.68
CA GLU A 174 15.65 -10.73 -24.62
C GLU A 174 14.69 -9.97 -23.69
N ILE A 175 13.73 -10.70 -23.14
CA ILE A 175 12.78 -10.18 -22.16
C ILE A 175 13.50 -9.93 -20.85
N LYS A 176 13.44 -8.69 -20.36
CA LYS A 176 14.05 -8.26 -19.11
C LYS A 176 12.95 -7.96 -18.07
N GLN A 177 13.15 -8.48 -16.87
CA GLN A 177 12.26 -8.21 -15.73
C GLN A 177 13.08 -7.56 -14.63
N VAL A 178 12.81 -6.28 -14.36
CA VAL A 178 13.54 -5.47 -13.40
C VAL A 178 12.63 -5.14 -12.22
N GLN A 179 13.08 -5.48 -11.02
CA GLN A 179 12.43 -5.07 -9.77
C GLN A 179 13.32 -4.06 -9.04
N LEU A 180 12.73 -2.93 -8.67
CA LEU A 180 13.39 -1.88 -7.91
C LEU A 180 12.98 -1.98 -6.43
N PRO A 181 13.90 -1.68 -5.50
CA PRO A 181 13.60 -1.66 -4.08
C PRO A 181 12.68 -0.49 -3.73
N THR A 182 11.87 -0.69 -2.70
CA THR A 182 11.07 0.35 -2.04
C THR A 182 11.68 0.69 -0.68
N GLU A 183 11.25 1.80 -0.11
CA GLU A 183 11.76 2.33 1.15
C GLU A 183 10.60 2.75 2.05
N LEU A 184 10.65 2.43 3.35
CA LEU A 184 9.71 2.98 4.33
C LEU A 184 10.21 4.35 4.79
N ILE A 185 9.41 5.37 4.53
CA ILE A 185 9.66 6.74 4.99
C ILE A 185 8.83 6.99 6.24
N ILE A 186 9.47 7.00 7.38
CA ILE A 186 8.81 7.25 8.68
C ILE A 186 8.59 8.75 8.85
N ARG A 187 7.37 9.13 9.25
CA ARG A 187 6.95 10.50 9.55
C ARG A 187 6.15 10.54 10.86
N GLU A 188 5.10 11.36 10.91
CA GLU A 188 4.36 11.64 12.15
C GLU A 188 3.13 10.72 12.37
N SER A 189 2.73 9.91 11.35
CA SER A 189 1.52 9.07 11.45
C SER A 189 1.74 7.65 11.91
#